data_c36f98d66a0b9cd196b9d01b8325a718
#
_entry.id   c36f98d66a0b9cd196b9d01b8325a718
#
_cell.length_a   1.000
_cell.length_b   1.000
_cell.length_c   1.000
_cell.angle_alpha   90.00
_cell.angle_beta   90.00
_cell.angle_gamma   90.00
#
_symmetry.space_group_name_H-M   'P 1'
#
loop_
_entity.id
_entity.type
_entity.pdbx_description
1 polymer ?
#
loop_
_entity_poly.entity_id
_entity_poly.type
_entity_poly.pdbx_seq_one_letter_code
_entity_poly.pdbx_strand_id
1 'polypeptide(L)'
;IVDVMEKHSDVMGVSATWGYYPDKQHSRIGLWLYTLSRDCYLWLQSFKRPELSVRGLVFAYRTEEARKVGIRTHIIRGEDGALAFGLREYGRLAFLRNSKVRAVTGYGTVGKGSLLGSFWKRVLQAFKNIKHVFISAEEYKDEESNLIKK
;
A
#
# COMPACT_ATOMS: atom_id res chain seq x y z
N ILE A 1 4.33 14.86 4.35
CA ILE A 1 5.24 13.71 4.24
C ILE A 1 6.63 14.16 4.66
N VAL A 2 7.19 15.19 4.04
CA VAL A 2 8.54 15.72 4.35
C VAL A 2 8.68 16.04 5.83
N ASP A 3 7.74 16.79 6.41
CA ASP A 3 7.73 17.15 7.83
C ASP A 3 7.86 15.95 8.78
N VAL A 4 7.29 14.79 8.40
CA VAL A 4 7.40 13.56 9.20
C VAL A 4 8.80 13.00 9.13
N MET A 5 9.40 13.00 7.96
CA MET A 5 10.76 12.50 7.74
C MET A 5 11.82 13.42 8.37
N GLU A 6 11.58 14.73 8.38
CA GLU A 6 12.48 15.72 9.02
C GLU A 6 12.44 15.61 10.54
N LYS A 7 11.22 15.47 11.11
CA LYS A 7 11.05 15.37 12.58
C LYS A 7 11.47 14.01 13.15
N HIS A 8 11.51 12.97 12.35
CA HIS A 8 11.76 11.60 12.77
C HIS A 8 12.87 10.98 11.92
N SER A 9 14.10 11.08 12.41
CA SER A 9 15.29 10.54 11.71
C SER A 9 15.25 9.01 11.55
N ASP A 10 14.51 8.32 12.42
CA ASP A 10 14.28 6.88 12.41
C ASP A 10 13.28 6.41 11.34
N VAL A 11 12.58 7.34 10.66
CA VAL A 11 11.63 7.02 9.59
C VAL A 11 12.35 6.95 8.26
N MET A 12 12.38 5.74 7.68
CA MET A 12 13.04 5.46 6.39
C MET A 12 12.10 5.60 5.20
N GLY A 13 10.81 5.42 5.42
CA GLY A 13 9.81 5.58 4.39
C GLY A 13 8.45 5.99 4.92
N VAL A 14 7.73 6.78 4.14
CA VAL A 14 6.40 7.29 4.47
C VAL A 14 5.45 6.99 3.32
N SER A 15 4.36 6.30 3.62
CA SER A 15 3.25 6.11 2.70
C SER A 15 1.98 6.74 3.26
N ALA A 16 0.99 6.99 2.39
CA ALA A 16 -0.27 7.57 2.79
C ALA A 16 -1.45 6.94 2.03
N THR A 17 -2.65 7.31 2.43
CA THR A 17 -3.88 6.89 1.74
C THR A 17 -4.03 7.58 0.39
N TRP A 18 -4.85 7.01 -0.48
CA TRP A 18 -5.22 7.62 -1.76
C TRP A 18 -6.74 7.60 -1.95
N GLY A 19 -7.22 8.43 -2.86
CA GLY A 19 -8.62 8.49 -3.25
C GLY A 19 -8.80 8.30 -4.74
N TYR A 20 -10.05 8.34 -5.17
CA TYR A 20 -10.43 8.27 -6.58
C TYR A 20 -11.16 9.53 -7.00
N TYR A 21 -10.98 9.96 -8.25
CA TYR A 21 -11.79 11.01 -8.82
C TYR A 21 -13.26 10.56 -8.87
N PRO A 22 -14.22 11.40 -8.44
CA PRO A 22 -15.63 11.10 -8.67
C PRO A 22 -15.90 11.00 -10.19
N ASP A 23 -16.61 9.97 -10.61
CA ASP A 23 -17.10 9.84 -11.97
C ASP A 23 -18.61 9.59 -11.99
N LYS A 24 -19.22 9.61 -13.19
CA LYS A 24 -20.65 9.39 -13.35
C LYS A 24 -21.07 7.91 -13.23
N GLN A 25 -20.10 6.98 -13.32
CA GLN A 25 -20.36 5.55 -13.35
C GLN A 25 -20.37 4.94 -11.94
N HIS A 26 -19.78 5.63 -10.96
CA HIS A 26 -19.61 5.11 -9.61
C HIS A 26 -20.38 5.93 -8.59
N SER A 27 -21.19 5.27 -7.78
CA SER A 27 -21.91 5.91 -6.67
C SER A 27 -20.93 6.57 -5.68
N ARG A 28 -21.16 7.84 -5.35
CA ARG A 28 -20.36 8.58 -4.37
C ARG A 28 -20.34 7.89 -3.00
N ILE A 29 -21.50 7.36 -2.58
CA ILE A 29 -21.62 6.64 -1.31
C ILE A 29 -20.85 5.33 -1.37
N GLY A 30 -20.97 4.57 -2.46
CA GLY A 30 -20.22 3.33 -2.66
C GLY A 30 -18.72 3.57 -2.67
N LEU A 31 -18.28 4.63 -3.33
CA LEU A 31 -16.88 5.03 -3.36
C LEU A 31 -16.35 5.44 -1.98
N TRP A 32 -17.14 6.16 -1.21
CA TRP A 32 -16.81 6.56 0.15
C TRP A 32 -16.67 5.35 1.07
N LEU A 33 -17.64 4.43 1.06
CA LEU A 33 -17.60 3.19 1.84
C LEU A 33 -16.40 2.32 1.46
N TYR A 34 -16.16 2.14 0.17
CA TYR A 34 -15.01 1.39 -0.33
C TYR A 34 -13.68 2.00 0.17
N THR A 35 -13.54 3.32 0.05
CA THR A 35 -12.34 4.04 0.46
C THR A 35 -12.10 3.93 1.96
N LEU A 36 -13.16 4.13 2.76
CA LEU A 36 -13.09 4.02 4.22
C LEU A 36 -12.66 2.62 4.66
N SER A 37 -13.28 1.58 4.10
CA SER A 37 -12.96 0.19 4.43
C SER A 37 -11.53 -0.17 4.05
N ARG A 38 -11.08 0.26 2.86
CA ARG A 38 -9.70 0.07 2.41
C ARG A 38 -8.72 0.79 3.34
N ASP A 39 -8.99 2.04 3.68
CA ASP A 39 -8.10 2.85 4.52
C ASP A 39 -8.02 2.26 5.95
N CYS A 40 -9.11 1.73 6.48
CA CYS A 40 -9.12 0.97 7.72
C CYS A 40 -8.23 -0.30 7.63
N TYR A 41 -8.41 -1.07 6.56
CA TYR A 41 -7.62 -2.28 6.34
C TYR A 41 -6.11 -1.98 6.24
N LEU A 42 -5.73 -0.99 5.43
CA LEU A 42 -4.33 -0.59 5.28
C LEU A 42 -3.74 -0.06 6.60
N TRP A 43 -4.53 0.66 7.37
CA TRP A 43 -4.11 1.15 8.67
C TRP A 43 -3.86 0.00 9.65
N LEU A 44 -4.77 -0.97 9.75
CA LEU A 44 -4.57 -2.18 10.57
C LEU A 44 -3.32 -2.96 10.13
N GLN A 45 -3.15 -3.14 8.83
CA GLN A 45 -2.01 -3.82 8.25
C GLN A 45 -0.68 -3.11 8.57
N SER A 46 -0.69 -1.78 8.62
CA SER A 46 0.51 -0.97 8.85
C SER A 46 1.14 -1.17 10.25
N PHE A 47 0.43 -1.73 11.23
CA PHE A 47 0.99 -2.01 12.54
C PHE A 47 1.99 -3.17 12.55
N LYS A 48 1.73 -4.19 11.74
CA LYS A 48 2.58 -5.41 11.71
C LYS A 48 3.35 -5.55 10.39
N ARG A 49 2.72 -5.14 9.31
CA ARG A 49 3.25 -5.27 7.95
C ARG A 49 3.14 -3.94 7.19
N PRO A 50 3.85 -2.87 7.64
CA PRO A 50 3.75 -1.54 7.02
C PRO A 50 4.15 -1.56 5.55
N GLU A 51 5.07 -2.44 5.14
CA GLU A 51 5.50 -2.59 3.75
C GLU A 51 4.35 -2.99 2.81
N LEU A 52 3.37 -3.75 3.29
CA LEU A 52 2.20 -4.13 2.49
C LEU A 52 1.21 -2.97 2.30
N SER A 53 1.32 -1.92 3.10
CA SER A 53 0.50 -0.71 2.99
C SER A 53 1.10 0.32 2.05
N VAL A 54 2.32 0.10 1.58
CA VAL A 54 3.00 0.98 0.63
C VAL A 54 2.40 0.82 -0.77
N ARG A 55 2.26 1.96 -1.46
CA ARG A 55 1.84 2.03 -2.87
C ARG A 55 2.61 3.14 -3.54
N GLY A 56 3.13 2.90 -4.72
CA GLY A 56 3.92 3.85 -5.50
C GLY A 56 3.24 5.17 -5.81
N LEU A 57 1.92 5.24 -5.66
CA LEU A 57 1.17 6.49 -5.77
C LEU A 57 1.54 7.51 -4.69
N VAL A 58 1.85 7.04 -3.48
CA VAL A 58 2.23 7.88 -2.33
C VAL A 58 3.25 7.12 -1.51
N PHE A 59 4.49 7.19 -1.94
CA PHE A 59 5.60 6.61 -1.18
C PHE A 59 6.81 7.53 -1.30
N ALA A 60 7.26 8.06 -0.17
CA ALA A 60 8.51 8.79 -0.05
C ALA A 60 9.46 8.02 0.86
N TYR A 61 10.74 8.07 0.56
CA TYR A 61 11.76 7.32 1.30
C TYR A 61 13.10 8.04 1.32
N ARG A 62 13.98 7.64 2.22
CA ARG A 62 15.35 8.15 2.28
C ARG A 62 16.17 7.54 1.17
N THR A 63 16.73 8.40 0.33
CA THR A 63 17.42 7.98 -0.90
C THR A 63 18.68 7.17 -0.62
N GLU A 64 19.44 7.51 0.43
CA GLU A 64 20.67 6.82 0.78
C GLU A 64 20.44 5.36 1.16
N GLU A 65 19.44 5.11 2.02
CA GLU A 65 19.06 3.78 2.46
C GLU A 65 18.42 2.99 1.31
N ALA A 66 17.59 3.64 0.50
CA ALA A 66 16.98 3.02 -0.67
C ALA A 66 18.03 2.57 -1.71
N ARG A 67 19.12 3.32 -1.89
CA ARG A 67 20.25 2.90 -2.74
C ARG A 67 20.95 1.65 -2.22
N LYS A 68 21.08 1.52 -0.90
CA LYS A 68 21.67 0.32 -0.26
C LYS A 68 20.79 -0.91 -0.43
N VAL A 69 19.47 -0.74 -0.27
CA VAL A 69 18.49 -1.82 -0.50
C VAL A 69 18.47 -2.24 -1.98
N GLY A 70 18.56 -1.27 -2.89
CA GLY A 70 18.43 -1.47 -4.32
C GLY A 70 16.96 -1.67 -4.76
N ILE A 71 16.68 -1.31 -6.00
CA ILE A 71 15.36 -1.52 -6.63
C ILE A 71 15.42 -2.82 -7.43
N ARG A 72 14.50 -3.73 -7.14
CA ARG A 72 14.37 -5.00 -7.85
C ARG A 72 13.70 -4.76 -9.22
N THR A 73 14.50 -4.62 -10.26
CA THR A 73 14.00 -4.29 -11.62
C THR A 73 13.32 -5.45 -12.34
N HIS A 74 13.47 -6.68 -11.84
CA HIS A 74 12.86 -7.89 -12.41
C HIS A 74 11.43 -8.14 -11.90
N ILE A 75 10.94 -7.34 -10.97
CA ILE A 75 9.59 -7.46 -10.41
C ILE A 75 8.63 -6.60 -11.23
N ILE A 76 7.56 -7.20 -11.73
CA ILE A 76 6.53 -6.49 -12.51
C ILE A 76 5.55 -5.74 -11.60
N ARG A 77 5.30 -6.27 -10.38
CA ARG A 77 4.42 -5.65 -9.39
C ARG A 77 4.93 -5.92 -7.99
N GLY A 78 4.85 -4.91 -7.12
CA GLY A 78 5.26 -5.03 -5.73
C GLY A 78 6.67 -4.52 -5.46
N GLU A 79 7.30 -3.87 -6.45
CA GLU A 79 8.60 -3.22 -6.31
C GLU A 79 8.62 -2.22 -5.15
N ASP A 80 7.55 -1.45 -4.99
CA ASP A 80 7.41 -0.50 -3.87
C ASP A 80 7.39 -1.21 -2.52
N GLY A 81 6.65 -2.32 -2.44
CA GLY A 81 6.58 -3.16 -1.24
C GLY A 81 7.91 -3.84 -0.94
N ALA A 82 8.62 -4.31 -1.97
CA ALA A 82 9.94 -4.93 -1.81
C ALA A 82 10.98 -3.92 -1.30
N LEU A 83 10.99 -2.71 -1.87
CA LEU A 83 11.83 -1.62 -1.40
C LEU A 83 11.49 -1.24 0.05
N ALA A 84 10.20 -1.08 0.35
CA ALA A 84 9.73 -0.76 1.69
C ALA A 84 10.12 -1.84 2.69
N PHE A 85 10.05 -3.11 2.31
CA PHE A 85 10.48 -4.23 3.15
C PHE A 85 11.97 -4.15 3.48
N GLY A 86 12.83 -3.91 2.49
CA GLY A 86 14.27 -3.76 2.73
C GLY A 86 14.61 -2.53 3.57
N LEU A 87 13.86 -1.43 3.45
CA LEU A 87 14.07 -0.22 4.25
C LEU A 87 13.81 -0.44 5.74
N ARG A 88 13.05 -1.47 6.14
CA ARG A 88 12.80 -1.81 7.55
C ARG A 88 14.07 -2.20 8.31
N GLU A 89 15.11 -2.65 7.64
CA GLU A 89 16.41 -2.96 8.24
C GLU A 89 17.13 -1.70 8.73
N TYR A 90 16.83 -0.55 8.14
CA TYR A 90 17.45 0.74 8.46
C TYR A 90 16.62 1.60 9.41
N GLY A 91 15.32 1.30 9.54
CA GLY A 91 14.42 2.00 10.44
C GLY A 91 12.96 1.71 10.17
N ARG A 92 12.07 2.51 10.72
CA ARG A 92 10.63 2.26 10.62
C ARG A 92 10.01 2.88 9.37
N LEU A 93 8.88 2.31 8.96
CA LEU A 93 7.99 2.88 7.96
C LEU A 93 6.82 3.57 8.66
N ALA A 94 6.40 4.73 8.16
CA ALA A 94 5.23 5.46 8.65
C ALA A 94 4.10 5.40 7.62
N PHE A 95 2.89 5.16 8.09
CA PHE A 95 1.68 5.21 7.29
C PHE A 95 0.78 6.35 7.74
N LEU A 96 0.56 7.33 6.87
CA LEU A 96 -0.22 8.52 7.17
C LEU A 96 -1.68 8.35 6.75
N ARG A 97 -2.57 8.56 7.71
CA ARG A 97 -4.02 8.52 7.51
C ARG A 97 -4.63 9.92 7.63
N ASN A 98 -4.05 10.88 6.95
CA ASN A 98 -4.53 12.25 7.01
C ASN A 98 -5.18 12.63 5.67
N SER A 99 -6.36 13.25 5.72
CA SER A 99 -7.07 13.74 4.54
C SER A 99 -6.28 14.79 3.73
N LYS A 100 -5.38 15.53 4.39
CA LYS A 100 -4.50 16.51 3.75
C LYS A 100 -3.33 15.88 2.99
N VAL A 101 -3.01 14.61 3.29
CA VAL A 101 -1.93 13.85 2.63
C VAL A 101 -2.57 12.68 1.91
N ARG A 102 -3.19 12.97 0.76
CA ARG A 102 -3.91 11.96 -0.02
C ARG A 102 -3.69 12.19 -1.50
N ALA A 103 -3.16 11.21 -2.19
CA ALA A 103 -3.14 11.22 -3.64
C ALA A 103 -4.53 10.92 -4.20
N VAL A 104 -4.82 11.41 -5.39
CA VAL A 104 -6.06 11.11 -6.11
C VAL A 104 -5.70 10.47 -7.46
N THR A 105 -6.35 9.35 -7.76
CA THR A 105 -6.10 8.58 -8.98
C THR A 105 -7.39 8.23 -9.71
N GLY A 106 -7.27 7.79 -10.94
CA GLY A 106 -8.38 7.24 -11.72
C GLY A 106 -8.69 5.78 -11.37
N TYR A 107 -9.75 5.23 -11.96
CA TYR A 107 -10.24 3.87 -11.69
C TYR A 107 -9.49 2.75 -12.41
N GLY A 108 -8.37 3.03 -13.08
CA GLY A 108 -7.63 2.04 -13.89
C GLY A 108 -7.31 0.73 -13.16
N THR A 109 -7.11 0.80 -11.84
CA THR A 109 -6.81 -0.37 -10.99
C THR A 109 -8.06 -1.05 -10.44
N VAL A 110 -9.23 -0.43 -10.51
CA VAL A 110 -10.50 -0.99 -10.00
C VAL A 110 -11.18 -1.86 -11.06
N GLY A 111 -10.80 -1.70 -12.33
CA GLY A 111 -11.38 -2.40 -13.47
C GLY A 111 -12.78 -1.88 -13.83
N LYS A 112 -13.32 -2.39 -14.93
CA LYS A 112 -14.68 -2.06 -15.42
C LYS A 112 -15.81 -2.75 -14.62
N GLY A 113 -15.49 -3.41 -13.50
CA GLY A 113 -16.45 -4.15 -12.68
C GLY A 113 -17.08 -3.29 -11.58
N SER A 114 -18.15 -3.82 -10.96
CA SER A 114 -18.79 -3.19 -9.82
C SER A 114 -17.81 -2.97 -8.67
N LEU A 115 -17.84 -1.76 -8.07
CA LEU A 115 -17.07 -1.44 -6.85
C LEU A 115 -17.36 -2.43 -5.72
N LEU A 116 -18.62 -2.84 -5.57
CA LEU A 116 -19.04 -3.85 -4.59
C LEU A 116 -18.41 -5.21 -4.86
N GLY A 117 -18.38 -5.66 -6.13
CA GLY A 117 -17.74 -6.93 -6.50
C GLY A 117 -16.24 -6.91 -6.26
N SER A 118 -15.57 -5.81 -6.57
CA SER A 118 -14.14 -5.61 -6.29
C SER A 118 -13.87 -5.53 -4.79
N PHE A 119 -14.75 -4.90 -4.03
CA PHE A 119 -14.68 -4.83 -2.57
C PHE A 119 -14.79 -6.23 -1.93
N TRP A 120 -15.83 -7.00 -2.29
CA TRP A 120 -16.03 -8.35 -1.76
C TRP A 120 -14.87 -9.29 -2.09
N LYS A 121 -14.34 -9.24 -3.31
CA LYS A 121 -13.13 -10.01 -3.66
C LYS A 121 -11.96 -9.68 -2.76
N ARG A 122 -11.72 -8.39 -2.49
CA ARG A 122 -10.63 -7.95 -1.60
C ARG A 122 -10.88 -8.31 -0.14
N VAL A 123 -12.12 -8.20 0.33
CA VAL A 123 -12.50 -8.62 1.70
C VAL A 123 -12.28 -10.12 1.87
N LEU A 124 -12.74 -10.94 0.93
CA LEU A 124 -12.53 -12.39 0.97
C LEU A 124 -11.04 -12.74 0.91
N GLN A 125 -10.26 -12.05 0.08
CA GLN A 125 -8.83 -12.24 0.01
C GLN A 125 -8.12 -11.81 1.30
N ALA A 126 -8.56 -10.71 1.92
CA ALA A 126 -8.07 -10.26 3.22
C ALA A 126 -8.36 -11.29 4.32
N PHE A 127 -9.57 -11.87 4.34
CA PHE A 127 -9.91 -12.94 5.28
C PHE A 127 -9.07 -14.20 5.06
N LYS A 128 -8.85 -14.62 3.82
CA LYS A 128 -7.97 -15.74 3.49
C LYS A 128 -6.52 -15.48 3.95
N ASN A 129 -6.08 -14.25 3.86
CA ASN A 129 -4.71 -13.84 4.17
C ASN A 129 -4.57 -13.22 5.57
N ILE A 130 -5.61 -13.24 6.40
CA ILE A 130 -5.62 -12.55 7.70
C ILE A 130 -4.46 -13.01 8.61
N LYS A 131 -4.10 -14.28 8.54
CA LYS A 131 -2.93 -14.81 9.26
C LYS A 131 -1.64 -14.14 8.82
N HIS A 132 -1.49 -13.86 7.52
CA HIS A 132 -0.29 -13.20 6.96
C HIS A 132 -0.22 -11.70 7.29
N VAL A 133 -1.35 -11.07 7.59
CA VAL A 133 -1.40 -9.65 8.02
C VAL A 133 -0.84 -9.47 9.42
N PHE A 134 -1.02 -10.47 10.29
CA PHE A 134 -0.61 -10.40 11.69
C PHE A 134 0.73 -11.08 11.99
N ILE A 135 1.29 -11.84 11.07
CA ILE A 135 2.59 -12.49 11.22
C ILE A 135 3.64 -11.62 10.55
N SER A 136 4.68 -11.24 11.30
CA SER A 136 5.85 -10.56 10.73
C SER A 136 6.50 -11.49 9.71
N ALA A 137 6.73 -11.01 8.49
CA ALA A 137 7.42 -11.82 7.49
C ALA A 137 8.94 -11.68 7.67
N GLU A 138 9.62 -12.80 7.60
CA GLU A 138 11.07 -12.86 7.49
C GLU A 138 11.53 -12.55 6.06
N GLU A 139 10.67 -12.84 5.08
CA GLU A 139 10.97 -12.65 3.66
C GLU A 139 9.79 -11.99 2.93
N TYR A 140 10.07 -11.05 2.06
CA TYR A 140 9.09 -10.47 1.14
C TYR A 140 8.93 -11.39 -0.07
N LYS A 141 7.79 -12.08 -0.14
CA LYS A 141 7.43 -12.88 -1.32
C LYS A 141 6.83 -11.99 -2.38
N ASP A 142 7.49 -11.95 -3.53
CA ASP A 142 7.04 -11.21 -4.69
C ASP A 142 5.68 -11.73 -5.18
N GLU A 143 4.80 -10.82 -5.59
CA GLU A 143 3.52 -11.21 -6.22
C GLU A 143 3.73 -11.94 -7.56
N GLU A 144 4.94 -11.93 -8.10
CA GLU A 144 5.32 -12.54 -9.37
C GLU A 144 5.05 -14.06 -9.42
N SER A 145 5.26 -14.76 -8.30
CA SER A 145 4.95 -16.19 -8.21
C SER A 145 3.46 -16.51 -8.42
N ASN A 146 2.59 -15.50 -8.31
CA ASN A 146 1.14 -15.64 -8.49
C ASN A 146 0.65 -15.17 -9.87
N LEU A 147 1.48 -14.47 -10.66
CA LEU A 147 1.10 -13.94 -11.98
C LEU A 147 1.56 -14.83 -13.15
N ILE A 148 2.51 -15.73 -12.93
CA ILE A 148 3.08 -16.60 -13.98
C ILE A 148 2.37 -17.97 -14.05
N LYS A 149 1.33 -18.20 -13.30
CA LYS A 149 0.46 -19.35 -13.55
C LYS A 149 -0.60 -18.97 -14.59
N LYS A 150 -0.20 -19.06 -15.87
CA LYS A 150 -1.11 -19.34 -16.96
C LYS A 150 -1.42 -20.82 -16.99
#